data_1da0f3a23574e8c4b611c5610dc72811
#
_entry.id   1da0f3a23574e8c4b611c5610dc72811
#
_cell.length_a   1.000
_cell.length_b   1.000
_cell.length_c   1.000
_cell.angle_alpha   90.00
_cell.angle_beta   90.00
_cell.angle_gamma   90.00
#
_symmetry.space_group_name_H-M   'P 1'
#
loop_
_entity.id
_entity.type
_entity.pdbx_description
1 polymer ?
#
loop_
_entity_poly.entity_id
_entity_poly.type
_entity_poly.pdbx_seq_one_letter_code
_entity_poly.pdbx_strand_id
1 'polypeptide(L)'
;MPEKYLRRTVFEGVKGFYKYRGTLPRYLGEEKDDMEFLRDVENYPLSKFSTIKFDKEDGGFYPIDPEVIEYLKKDFFVVDLDHYIECMNKGHGKDVMIKKVCEYLGIKRENTYCFGDSENDLAMFKAVECGVAMAHAPDCVKKLAKYVASSDLDGVYEAVYALGLL
;
A
#
# COMPACT_ATOMS: atom_id res chain seq x y z
N MET A 1 -18.18 -8.04 -2.25
CA MET A 1 -17.97 -7.27 -0.98
C MET A 1 -19.30 -6.65 -0.58
N PRO A 2 -19.71 -6.69 0.72
CA PRO A 2 -20.95 -6.05 1.16
C PRO A 2 -20.98 -4.54 0.88
N GLU A 3 -22.17 -4.00 0.55
CA GLU A 3 -22.34 -2.60 0.15
C GLU A 3 -21.83 -1.59 1.19
N LYS A 4 -22.00 -1.90 2.50
CA LYS A 4 -21.50 -1.05 3.59
C LYS A 4 -19.99 -0.76 3.50
N TYR A 5 -19.19 -1.74 3.04
CA TYR A 5 -17.77 -1.58 2.83
C TYR A 5 -17.47 -0.94 1.47
N LEU A 6 -18.22 -1.31 0.43
CA LEU A 6 -18.03 -0.77 -0.91
C LEU A 6 -18.16 0.75 -0.93
N ARG A 7 -19.12 1.31 -0.18
CA ARG A 7 -19.30 2.76 -0.02
C ARG A 7 -18.14 3.49 0.67
N ARG A 8 -17.28 2.75 1.36
CA ARG A 8 -16.08 3.27 2.05
C ARG A 8 -14.79 2.88 1.34
N THR A 9 -14.89 2.41 0.11
CA THR A 9 -13.75 1.93 -0.67
C THR A 9 -13.32 2.98 -1.69
N VAL A 10 -12.01 3.26 -1.71
CA VAL A 10 -11.35 4.02 -2.76
C VAL A 10 -10.63 3.03 -3.66
N PHE A 11 -10.90 3.11 -4.94
CA PHE A 11 -10.27 2.29 -5.97
C PHE A 11 -9.21 3.12 -6.69
N GLU A 12 -8.04 2.54 -6.88
CA GLU A 12 -6.91 3.17 -7.55
C GLU A 12 -6.66 2.49 -8.88
N GLY A 13 -6.71 3.27 -9.94
CA GLY A 13 -6.46 2.82 -11.31
C GLY A 13 -5.45 3.69 -12.03
N VAL A 14 -5.17 3.34 -13.28
CA VAL A 14 -4.16 4.03 -14.11
C VAL A 14 -4.49 5.51 -14.33
N LYS A 15 -5.77 5.88 -14.34
CA LYS A 15 -6.22 7.26 -14.58
C LYS A 15 -6.52 8.06 -13.31
N GLY A 16 -6.50 7.44 -12.14
CA GLY A 16 -6.79 8.16 -10.89
C GLY A 16 -7.48 7.29 -9.83
N PHE A 17 -8.10 7.98 -8.90
CA PHE A 17 -8.85 7.39 -7.80
C PHE A 17 -10.34 7.44 -8.08
N TYR A 18 -11.03 6.35 -7.75
CA TYR A 18 -12.47 6.23 -7.91
C TYR A 18 -13.11 5.78 -6.61
N LYS A 19 -14.32 6.23 -6.35
CA LYS A 19 -15.14 5.76 -5.24
C LYS A 19 -16.54 5.43 -5.72
N TYR A 20 -17.12 4.43 -5.10
CA TYR A 20 -18.47 4.00 -5.37
C TYR A 20 -19.41 4.63 -4.34
N ARG A 21 -20.34 5.53 -4.75
CA ARG A 21 -21.42 6.12 -3.93
C ARG A 21 -21.04 6.39 -2.47
N GLY A 22 -19.96 7.06 -2.21
CA GLY A 22 -19.43 7.20 -0.85
C GLY A 22 -19.46 8.61 -0.31
N THR A 23 -19.37 8.71 1.02
CA THR A 23 -19.19 9.97 1.77
C THR A 23 -17.70 10.31 1.98
N LEU A 24 -16.79 9.68 1.25
CA LEU A 24 -15.37 9.94 1.38
C LEU A 24 -15.04 11.39 1.01
N PRO A 25 -14.04 11.99 1.68
CA PRO A 25 -13.59 13.34 1.34
C PRO A 25 -13.26 13.46 -0.15
N ARG A 26 -13.67 14.56 -0.79
CA ARG A 26 -13.48 14.78 -2.24
C ARG A 26 -12.04 14.67 -2.71
N TYR A 27 -11.08 14.96 -1.84
CA TYR A 27 -9.64 14.84 -2.17
C TYR A 27 -9.15 13.40 -2.33
N LEU A 28 -9.95 12.39 -1.93
CA LEU A 28 -9.60 10.98 -2.07
C LEU A 28 -10.07 10.33 -3.38
N GLY A 29 -10.81 11.05 -4.21
CA GLY A 29 -11.22 10.53 -5.51
C GLY A 29 -12.51 11.14 -6.04
N GLU A 30 -12.83 10.80 -7.27
CA GLU A 30 -14.08 11.18 -7.93
C GLU A 30 -15.20 10.21 -7.56
N GLU A 31 -16.39 10.75 -7.30
CA GLU A 31 -17.59 9.96 -7.14
C GLU A 31 -18.17 9.65 -8.53
N LYS A 32 -18.45 8.36 -8.76
CA LYS A 32 -19.05 7.89 -10.02
C LYS A 32 -20.36 7.17 -9.75
N ASP A 33 -21.27 7.26 -10.70
CA ASP A 33 -22.43 6.38 -10.68
C ASP A 33 -22.02 4.93 -11.01
N ASP A 34 -22.94 3.98 -10.78
CA ASP A 34 -22.66 2.56 -10.92
C ASP A 34 -22.21 2.17 -12.33
N MET A 35 -22.85 2.77 -13.34
CA MET A 35 -22.59 2.45 -14.76
C MET A 35 -21.27 3.08 -15.20
N GLU A 36 -20.98 4.29 -14.75
CA GLU A 36 -19.72 4.96 -15.05
C GLU A 36 -18.55 4.23 -14.38
N PHE A 37 -18.70 3.82 -13.12
CA PHE A 37 -17.70 3.03 -12.40
C PHE A 37 -17.41 1.70 -13.12
N LEU A 38 -18.45 0.94 -13.47
CA LEU A 38 -18.28 -0.36 -14.15
C LEU A 38 -17.59 -0.20 -15.50
N ARG A 39 -17.97 0.79 -16.29
CA ARG A 39 -17.34 1.07 -17.58
C ARG A 39 -15.86 1.43 -17.44
N ASP A 40 -15.51 2.21 -16.43
CA ASP A 40 -14.11 2.59 -16.19
C ASP A 40 -13.28 1.40 -15.71
N VAL A 41 -13.83 0.56 -14.84
CA VAL A 41 -13.15 -0.67 -14.36
C VAL A 41 -12.88 -1.64 -15.51
N GLU A 42 -13.79 -1.79 -16.47
CA GLU A 42 -13.58 -2.60 -17.67
C GLU A 42 -12.48 -2.04 -18.58
N ASN A 43 -12.43 -0.73 -18.76
CA ASN A 43 -11.49 -0.06 -19.64
C ASN A 43 -10.14 0.24 -18.98
N TYR A 44 -10.12 0.41 -17.66
CA TYR A 44 -8.94 0.81 -16.89
C TYR A 44 -8.80 -0.07 -15.65
N PRO A 45 -8.05 -1.18 -15.77
CA PRO A 45 -7.87 -2.11 -14.67
C PRO A 45 -7.38 -1.40 -13.41
N LEU A 46 -7.99 -1.74 -12.28
CA LEU A 46 -7.59 -1.24 -10.99
C LEU A 46 -6.28 -1.88 -10.55
N SER A 47 -5.40 -1.07 -9.98
CA SER A 47 -4.13 -1.54 -9.41
C SER A 47 -4.29 -2.02 -7.97
N LYS A 48 -5.07 -1.29 -7.18
CA LYS A 48 -5.40 -1.60 -5.80
C LYS A 48 -6.69 -0.90 -5.38
N PHE A 49 -7.18 -1.26 -4.21
CA PHE A 49 -8.23 -0.51 -3.53
C PHE A 49 -8.02 -0.52 -2.02
N SER A 50 -8.53 0.50 -1.35
CA SER A 50 -8.47 0.65 0.10
C SER A 50 -9.87 0.84 0.66
N THR A 51 -10.24 0.03 1.67
CA THR A 51 -11.53 0.13 2.35
C THR A 51 -11.33 0.68 3.76
N ILE A 52 -11.90 1.86 4.02
CA ILE A 52 -11.82 2.54 5.31
C ILE A 52 -12.71 1.84 6.33
N LYS A 53 -12.17 1.55 7.50
CA LYS A 53 -12.88 0.96 8.63
C LYS A 53 -13.89 1.95 9.23
N PHE A 54 -14.85 1.44 9.98
CA PHE A 54 -15.81 2.26 10.73
C PHE A 54 -15.19 2.73 12.04
N ASP A 55 -15.43 4.00 12.38
CA ASP A 55 -14.96 4.60 13.61
C ASP A 55 -15.73 4.03 14.82
N LYS A 56 -15.04 3.86 15.93
CA LYS A 56 -15.61 3.59 17.26
C LYS A 56 -15.74 4.89 18.05
N GLU A 57 -16.61 4.90 19.04
CA GLU A 57 -16.79 6.04 19.95
C GLU A 57 -15.55 6.37 20.78
N ASP A 58 -14.69 5.37 21.03
CA ASP A 58 -13.45 5.49 21.79
C ASP A 58 -12.24 5.99 20.96
N GLY A 59 -12.47 6.34 19.69
CA GLY A 59 -11.45 6.80 18.76
C GLY A 59 -10.68 5.69 18.03
N GLY A 60 -11.03 4.42 18.24
CA GLY A 60 -10.50 3.28 17.50
C GLY A 60 -11.34 2.96 16.27
N PHE A 61 -11.05 1.80 15.65
CA PHE A 61 -11.74 1.34 14.44
C PHE A 61 -12.35 -0.06 14.63
N TYR A 62 -13.53 -0.27 14.05
CA TYR A 62 -14.08 -1.62 13.95
C TYR A 62 -13.32 -2.42 12.90
N PRO A 63 -12.92 -3.67 13.20
CA PRO A 63 -12.29 -4.51 12.20
C PRO A 63 -13.27 -4.79 11.04
N ILE A 64 -12.72 -5.02 9.86
CA ILE A 64 -13.52 -5.56 8.75
C ILE A 64 -13.94 -7.00 9.10
N ASP A 65 -15.14 -7.37 8.71
CA ASP A 65 -15.67 -8.72 8.99
C ASP A 65 -14.68 -9.78 8.48
N PRO A 66 -14.30 -10.77 9.31
CA PRO A 66 -13.31 -11.79 8.93
C PRO A 66 -13.68 -12.55 7.65
N GLU A 67 -14.97 -12.81 7.42
CA GLU A 67 -15.45 -13.47 6.20
C GLU A 67 -15.18 -12.63 4.94
N VAL A 68 -15.24 -11.29 5.05
CA VAL A 68 -14.90 -10.38 3.95
C VAL A 68 -13.41 -10.41 3.67
N ILE A 69 -12.58 -10.41 4.72
CA ILE A 69 -11.13 -10.52 4.59
C ILE A 69 -10.75 -11.82 3.88
N GLU A 70 -11.31 -12.95 4.31
CA GLU A 70 -11.04 -14.26 3.70
C GLU A 70 -11.55 -14.35 2.26
N TYR A 71 -12.67 -13.71 1.96
CA TYR A 71 -13.18 -13.60 0.59
C TYR A 71 -12.18 -12.81 -0.31
N LEU A 72 -11.70 -11.67 0.17
CA LEU A 72 -10.77 -10.82 -0.57
C LEU A 72 -9.40 -11.49 -0.76
N LYS A 73 -8.92 -12.22 0.22
CA LYS A 73 -7.64 -12.97 0.14
C LYS A 73 -7.61 -14.04 -0.95
N LYS A 74 -8.75 -14.46 -1.50
CA LYS A 74 -8.77 -15.40 -2.63
C LYS A 74 -8.08 -14.81 -3.85
N ASP A 75 -8.33 -13.54 -4.15
CA ASP A 75 -7.88 -12.87 -5.37
C ASP A 75 -6.84 -11.77 -5.11
N PHE A 76 -6.82 -11.21 -3.90
CA PHE A 76 -5.97 -10.08 -3.54
C PHE A 76 -4.96 -10.42 -2.44
N PHE A 77 -3.86 -9.71 -2.45
CA PHE A 77 -3.01 -9.55 -1.28
C PHE A 77 -3.64 -8.48 -0.39
N VAL A 78 -3.97 -8.83 0.85
CA VAL A 78 -4.69 -7.95 1.79
C VAL A 78 -3.77 -7.59 2.94
N VAL A 79 -3.58 -6.29 3.15
CA VAL A 79 -2.89 -5.73 4.33
C VAL A 79 -3.93 -5.07 5.22
N ASP A 80 -3.98 -5.46 6.48
CA ASP A 80 -4.88 -4.89 7.48
C ASP A 80 -4.12 -3.84 8.28
N LEU A 81 -4.39 -2.57 7.97
CA LEU A 81 -3.82 -1.41 8.62
C LEU A 81 -4.80 -0.86 9.66
N ASP A 82 -4.35 0.05 10.52
CA ASP A 82 -5.15 0.55 11.64
C ASP A 82 -6.50 1.11 11.18
N HIS A 83 -6.50 2.05 10.23
CA HIS A 83 -7.71 2.78 9.79
C HIS A 83 -8.40 2.15 8.58
N TYR A 84 -7.72 1.31 7.81
CA TYR A 84 -8.23 0.74 6.57
C TYR A 84 -7.57 -0.61 6.26
N ILE A 85 -8.17 -1.35 5.35
CA ILE A 85 -7.49 -2.46 4.68
C ILE A 85 -7.05 -2.01 3.29
N GLU A 86 -5.90 -2.48 2.86
CA GLU A 86 -5.40 -2.29 1.49
C GLU A 86 -5.39 -3.62 0.75
N CYS A 87 -5.96 -3.62 -0.45
CA CYS A 87 -6.07 -4.80 -1.30
C CYS A 87 -5.34 -4.55 -2.63
N MET A 88 -4.36 -5.38 -2.92
CA MET A 88 -3.55 -5.31 -4.14
C MET A 88 -3.69 -6.60 -4.94
N ASN A 89 -3.64 -6.51 -6.26
CA ASN A 89 -3.65 -7.70 -7.11
C ASN A 89 -2.46 -8.62 -6.76
N LYS A 90 -2.71 -9.91 -6.61
CA LYS A 90 -1.64 -10.90 -6.43
C LYS A 90 -0.65 -10.83 -7.58
N GLY A 91 0.63 -10.85 -7.27
CA GLY A 91 1.70 -10.74 -8.27
C GLY A 91 2.02 -9.31 -8.76
N HIS A 92 1.41 -8.28 -8.13
CA HIS A 92 1.68 -6.87 -8.43
C HIS A 92 2.20 -6.08 -7.23
N GLY A 93 2.75 -6.77 -6.22
CA GLY A 93 3.35 -6.13 -5.06
C GLY A 93 4.62 -5.35 -5.39
N LYS A 94 5.04 -4.45 -4.48
CA LYS A 94 6.27 -3.65 -4.61
C LYS A 94 7.50 -4.53 -4.88
N ASP A 95 7.59 -5.70 -4.25
CA ASP A 95 8.67 -6.68 -4.45
C ASP A 95 8.72 -7.25 -5.87
N VAL A 96 7.56 -7.56 -6.43
CA VAL A 96 7.46 -8.09 -7.81
C VAL A 96 7.88 -7.02 -8.82
N MET A 97 7.41 -5.78 -8.60
CA MET A 97 7.75 -4.68 -9.50
C MET A 97 9.22 -4.28 -9.41
N ILE A 98 9.81 -4.30 -8.22
CA ILE A 98 11.26 -4.08 -8.06
C ILE A 98 12.05 -5.12 -8.87
N LYS A 99 11.70 -6.39 -8.76
CA LYS A 99 12.38 -7.45 -9.54
C LYS A 99 12.26 -7.22 -11.04
N LYS A 100 11.06 -6.92 -11.54
CA LYS A 100 10.82 -6.63 -12.96
C LYS A 100 11.63 -5.42 -13.45
N VAL A 101 11.67 -4.33 -12.67
CA VAL A 101 12.46 -3.14 -13.02
C VAL A 101 13.96 -3.45 -13.02
N CYS A 102 14.45 -4.19 -12.02
CA CYS A 102 15.84 -4.61 -11.97
C CYS A 102 16.22 -5.49 -13.15
N GLU A 103 15.38 -6.45 -13.52
CA GLU A 103 15.57 -7.29 -14.70
C GLU A 103 15.60 -6.45 -15.98
N TYR A 104 14.64 -5.54 -16.15
CA TYR A 104 14.55 -4.67 -17.32
C TYR A 104 15.75 -3.75 -17.49
N LEU A 105 16.28 -3.20 -16.38
CA LEU A 105 17.42 -2.28 -16.37
C LEU A 105 18.77 -2.99 -16.21
N GLY A 106 18.80 -4.31 -16.03
CA GLY A 106 20.04 -5.07 -15.77
C GLY A 106 20.68 -4.75 -14.41
N ILE A 107 19.88 -4.29 -13.43
CA ILE A 107 20.34 -3.94 -12.08
C ILE A 107 20.40 -5.21 -11.24
N LYS A 108 21.54 -5.49 -10.64
CA LYS A 108 21.69 -6.59 -9.69
C LYS A 108 21.11 -6.21 -8.33
N ARG A 109 20.57 -7.19 -7.60
CA ARG A 109 20.00 -6.99 -6.26
C ARG A 109 20.95 -6.27 -5.31
N GLU A 110 22.24 -6.56 -5.37
CA GLU A 110 23.29 -5.95 -4.55
C GLU A 110 23.37 -4.40 -4.67
N ASN A 111 22.83 -3.83 -5.76
CA ASN A 111 22.78 -2.41 -6.03
C ASN A 111 21.39 -1.80 -5.79
N THR A 112 20.56 -2.45 -4.99
CA THR A 112 19.19 -1.98 -4.73
C THR A 112 19.02 -1.52 -3.30
N TYR A 113 18.34 -0.39 -3.16
CA TYR A 113 17.99 0.22 -1.87
C TYR A 113 16.50 0.51 -1.84
N CYS A 114 15.89 0.43 -0.69
CA CYS A 114 14.53 0.92 -0.48
C CYS A 114 14.40 1.68 0.82
N PHE A 115 13.44 2.58 0.86
CA PHE A 115 13.03 3.32 2.05
C PHE A 115 11.57 2.97 2.34
N GLY A 116 11.24 2.71 3.59
CA GLY A 116 9.89 2.36 3.97
C GLY A 116 9.61 2.59 5.45
N ASP A 117 8.33 2.71 5.76
CA ASP A 117 7.85 3.11 7.07
C ASP A 117 6.68 2.28 7.60
N SER A 118 6.12 1.38 6.79
CA SER A 118 4.90 0.69 7.15
C SER A 118 4.90 -0.80 6.76
N GLU A 119 3.95 -1.55 7.29
CA GLU A 119 3.87 -3.01 7.08
C GLU A 119 3.67 -3.41 5.60
N ASN A 120 3.08 -2.54 4.78
CA ASN A 120 2.94 -2.77 3.35
C ASN A 120 4.28 -2.74 2.58
N ASP A 121 5.37 -2.30 3.24
CA ASP A 121 6.72 -2.28 2.69
C ASP A 121 7.52 -3.56 2.99
N LEU A 122 7.04 -4.45 3.87
CA LEU A 122 7.77 -5.65 4.28
C LEU A 122 8.22 -6.52 3.10
N ALA A 123 7.40 -6.64 2.07
CA ALA A 123 7.74 -7.38 0.86
C ALA A 123 8.87 -6.68 0.07
N MET A 124 8.85 -5.36 0.00
CA MET A 124 9.87 -4.53 -0.64
C MET A 124 11.24 -4.70 0.05
N PHE A 125 11.26 -4.66 1.39
CA PHE A 125 12.50 -4.89 2.16
C PHE A 125 13.16 -6.24 1.89
N LYS A 126 12.36 -7.27 1.67
CA LYS A 126 12.86 -8.61 1.33
C LYS A 126 13.39 -8.70 -0.11
N ALA A 127 12.92 -7.83 -1.00
CA ALA A 127 13.28 -7.85 -2.42
C ALA A 127 14.60 -7.13 -2.74
N VAL A 128 15.03 -6.19 -1.90
CA VAL A 128 16.24 -5.39 -2.09
C VAL A 128 17.43 -5.90 -1.27
N GLU A 129 18.61 -5.38 -1.55
CA GLU A 129 19.81 -5.66 -0.75
C GLU A 129 19.82 -4.83 0.53
N CYS A 130 19.50 -3.55 0.45
CA CYS A 130 19.52 -2.66 1.60
C CYS A 130 18.17 -1.95 1.79
N GLY A 131 17.44 -2.35 2.82
CA GLY A 131 16.25 -1.64 3.29
C GLY A 131 16.61 -0.61 4.37
N VAL A 132 16.07 0.58 4.23
CA VAL A 132 16.15 1.68 5.20
C VAL A 132 14.78 1.90 5.82
N ALA A 133 14.65 1.68 7.13
CA ALA A 133 13.43 1.98 7.87
C ALA A 133 13.45 3.43 8.36
N MET A 134 12.33 4.13 8.21
CA MET A 134 12.15 5.45 8.80
C MET A 134 12.06 5.39 10.32
N ALA A 135 12.35 6.49 11.01
CA ALA A 135 12.43 6.53 12.47
C ALA A 135 11.12 6.08 13.16
N HIS A 136 9.96 6.47 12.61
CA HIS A 136 8.63 6.09 13.12
C HIS A 136 8.15 4.70 12.68
N ALA A 137 8.89 4.01 11.79
CA ALA A 137 8.47 2.69 11.29
C ALA A 137 8.25 1.69 12.44
N PRO A 138 7.28 0.79 12.32
CA PRO A 138 7.03 -0.23 13.33
C PRO A 138 8.19 -1.24 13.42
N ASP A 139 8.30 -1.92 14.56
CA ASP A 139 9.39 -2.86 14.85
C ASP A 139 9.54 -3.96 13.80
N CYS A 140 8.43 -4.43 13.21
CA CYS A 140 8.47 -5.46 12.18
C CYS A 140 9.21 -5.01 10.91
N VAL A 141 9.14 -3.71 10.56
CA VAL A 141 9.88 -3.11 9.45
C VAL A 141 11.33 -2.87 9.85
N LYS A 142 11.57 -2.28 11.04
CA LYS A 142 12.92 -2.04 11.56
C LYS A 142 13.77 -3.30 11.65
N LYS A 143 13.16 -4.44 12.02
CA LYS A 143 13.85 -5.74 12.08
C LYS A 143 14.35 -6.25 10.74
N LEU A 144 13.75 -5.83 9.63
CA LEU A 144 14.18 -6.21 8.27
C LEU A 144 15.16 -5.21 7.66
N ALA A 145 15.27 -4.03 8.25
CA ALA A 145 16.12 -2.96 7.76
C ALA A 145 17.60 -3.24 8.04
N LYS A 146 18.46 -2.89 7.09
CA LYS A 146 19.91 -2.80 7.31
C LYS A 146 20.31 -1.48 7.95
N TYR A 147 19.50 -0.45 7.79
CA TYR A 147 19.69 0.85 8.39
C TYR A 147 18.35 1.37 8.93
N VAL A 148 18.37 2.00 10.09
CA VAL A 148 17.20 2.66 10.67
C VAL A 148 17.55 4.13 10.83
N ALA A 149 16.80 5.00 10.18
CA ALA A 149 16.97 6.44 10.27
C ALA A 149 16.70 6.94 11.70
N SER A 150 17.46 7.93 12.13
CA SER A 150 17.30 8.55 13.48
C SER A 150 16.19 9.59 13.50
N SER A 151 15.79 10.11 12.33
CA SER A 151 14.81 11.17 12.15
C SER A 151 13.86 10.85 10.98
N ASP A 152 12.63 11.32 11.07
CA ASP A 152 11.67 11.25 9.96
C ASP A 152 11.83 12.44 9.00
N LEU A 153 12.33 13.56 9.48
CA LEU A 153 12.48 14.77 8.68
C LEU A 153 13.62 14.64 7.67
N ASP A 154 14.80 14.19 8.13
CA ASP A 154 16.01 14.10 7.33
C ASP A 154 16.48 12.65 7.11
N GLY A 155 15.67 11.67 7.49
CA GLY A 155 16.05 10.25 7.54
C GLY A 155 16.50 9.66 6.21
N VAL A 156 15.93 10.11 5.10
CA VAL A 156 16.37 9.69 3.76
C VAL A 156 17.77 10.22 3.48
N TYR A 157 18.01 11.52 3.71
CA TYR A 157 19.31 12.15 3.52
C TYR A 157 20.38 11.52 4.42
N GLU A 158 20.05 11.35 5.71
CA GLU A 158 20.91 10.68 6.70
C GLU A 158 21.37 9.31 6.21
N ALA A 159 20.41 8.49 5.77
CA ALA A 159 20.71 7.13 5.32
C ALA A 159 21.53 7.11 4.02
N VAL A 160 21.21 7.94 3.05
CA VAL A 160 21.94 8.05 1.78
C VAL A 160 23.39 8.44 2.03
N TYR A 161 23.62 9.40 2.94
CA TYR A 161 24.97 9.82 3.33
C TYR A 161 25.72 8.72 4.11
N ALA A 162 25.07 8.11 5.10
CA ALA A 162 25.68 7.05 5.93
C ALA A 162 26.02 5.78 5.12
N LEU A 163 25.26 5.50 4.06
CA LEU A 163 25.49 4.36 3.17
C LEU A 163 26.49 4.69 2.03
N GLY A 164 27.02 5.90 1.96
CA GLY A 164 27.99 6.30 0.96
C GLY A 164 27.41 6.36 -0.47
N LEU A 165 26.15 6.75 -0.59
CA LEU A 165 25.45 6.87 -1.88
C LEU A 165 25.51 8.30 -2.46
N LEU A 166 26.05 9.24 -1.69
CA LEU A 166 26.37 10.62 -2.09
C LEU A 166 27.86 10.88 -1.93
#